data_6d7affbea361a40e3b1d90de9350bd0b
#
_entry.id   6d7affbea361a40e3b1d90de9350bd0b
#
_cell.length_a   1.000
_cell.length_b   1.000
_cell.length_c   1.000
_cell.angle_alpha   90.00
_cell.angle_beta   90.00
_cell.angle_gamma   90.00
#
_symmetry.space_group_name_H-M   'P 1'
#
loop_
_entity.id
_entity.type
_entity.pdbx_description
1 polymer ?
#
loop_
_entity_poly.entity_id
_entity_poly.type
_entity_poly.pdbx_seq_one_letter_code
_entity_poly.pdbx_strand_id
1 'polypeptide(L)'
;MSTRFLHHFFEPRSAAVFGASEKPESLGGLVLGNLQEGGFRGKLWAVNLKGYETVFGVDCVRTVDELPEVPDLAVVCSPIEGVPKLIKKLGKFGVKAALVLSGGAYLDREEGSKGSIRQRMLQAAR
;
A
#
# COMPACT_ATOMS: atom_id res chain seq x y z
N MET A 1 2.83 23.40 6.01
CA MET A 1 2.51 22.09 5.43
C MET A 1 1.20 22.14 4.64
N SER A 2 1.18 21.48 3.53
CA SER A 2 0.00 21.51 2.69
C SER A 2 -1.11 20.62 3.24
N THR A 3 -2.34 21.12 3.30
CA THR A 3 -3.50 20.34 3.70
C THR A 3 -3.89 19.30 2.65
N ARG A 4 -3.32 19.40 1.44
CA ARG A 4 -3.61 18.43 0.37
C ARG A 4 -3.26 17.01 0.76
N PHE A 5 -2.14 16.82 1.44
CA PHE A 5 -1.71 15.47 1.85
C PHE A 5 -2.67 14.86 2.85
N LEU A 6 -3.14 15.68 3.79
CA LEU A 6 -4.11 15.21 4.77
C LEU A 6 -5.42 14.84 4.10
N HIS A 7 -5.84 15.62 3.12
CA HIS A 7 -7.07 15.33 2.38
C HIS A 7 -6.97 13.99 1.67
N HIS A 8 -5.86 13.73 0.97
CA HIS A 8 -5.67 12.45 0.27
C HIS A 8 -5.64 11.27 1.23
N PHE A 9 -5.19 11.51 2.46
CA PHE A 9 -5.08 10.46 3.45
C PHE A 9 -6.42 10.16 4.11
N PHE A 10 -7.18 11.19 4.47
CA PHE A 10 -8.43 11.02 5.22
C PHE A 10 -9.66 10.84 4.37
N GLU A 11 -9.66 11.37 3.17
CA GLU A 11 -10.79 11.24 2.26
C GLU A 11 -10.33 10.85 0.85
N PRO A 12 -9.68 9.69 0.72
CA PRO A 12 -9.21 9.29 -0.59
C PRO A 12 -10.36 8.94 -1.52
N ARG A 13 -10.21 9.33 -2.78
CA ARG A 13 -11.16 8.97 -3.83
C ARG A 13 -10.76 7.67 -4.52
N SER A 14 -9.54 7.26 -4.31
CA SER A 14 -9.03 6.01 -4.87
C SER A 14 -7.93 5.47 -3.99
N ALA A 15 -7.82 4.16 -3.93
CA ALA A 15 -6.81 3.50 -3.12
C ALA A 15 -6.31 2.25 -3.83
N ALA A 16 -5.02 1.98 -3.68
CA ALA A 16 -4.40 0.76 -4.18
C ALA A 16 -3.79 0.01 -2.99
N VAL A 17 -4.10 -1.28 -2.88
CA VAL A 17 -3.59 -2.12 -1.79
C VAL A 17 -2.50 -3.01 -2.36
N PHE A 18 -1.27 -2.78 -1.89
CA PHE A 18 -0.09 -3.51 -2.34
C PHE A 18 0.13 -4.74 -1.46
N GLY A 19 0.31 -5.89 -2.10
CA GLY A 19 0.45 -7.15 -1.39
C GLY A 19 -0.88 -7.84 -1.13
N ALA A 20 -1.95 -7.40 -1.77
CA ALA A 20 -3.26 -8.01 -1.59
C ALA A 20 -3.33 -9.38 -2.24
N SER A 21 -3.92 -10.35 -1.55
CA SER A 21 -4.19 -11.66 -2.09
C SER A 21 -5.41 -12.26 -1.39
N GLU A 22 -5.91 -13.37 -1.94
CA GLU A 22 -7.06 -14.05 -1.33
C GLU A 22 -6.66 -15.11 -0.32
N LYS A 23 -5.37 -15.22 -0.03
CA LYS A 23 -4.91 -16.17 0.97
C LYS A 23 -5.40 -15.78 2.35
N PRO A 24 -5.80 -16.77 3.19
CA PRO A 24 -6.40 -16.47 4.48
C PRO A 24 -5.57 -15.59 5.41
N GLU A 25 -4.25 -15.76 5.40
CA GLU A 25 -3.37 -14.96 6.25
C GLU A 25 -2.84 -13.70 5.60
N SER A 26 -3.37 -13.33 4.43
CA SER A 26 -2.89 -12.14 3.73
C SER A 26 -3.36 -10.86 4.43
N LEU A 27 -2.41 -10.07 4.91
CA LEU A 27 -2.73 -8.78 5.49
C LEU A 27 -3.36 -7.86 4.44
N GLY A 28 -2.81 -7.88 3.22
CA GLY A 28 -3.37 -7.08 2.13
C GLY A 28 -4.77 -7.48 1.77
N GLY A 29 -5.07 -8.79 1.81
CA GLY A 29 -6.42 -9.27 1.57
C GLY A 29 -7.38 -8.82 2.64
N LEU A 30 -6.96 -8.87 3.90
CA LEU A 30 -7.77 -8.41 5.02
C LEU A 30 -8.09 -6.91 4.88
N VAL A 31 -7.07 -6.13 4.56
CA VAL A 31 -7.24 -4.68 4.39
C VAL A 31 -8.20 -4.38 3.23
N LEU A 32 -8.01 -5.07 2.11
CA LEU A 32 -8.88 -4.86 0.95
C LEU A 32 -10.33 -5.21 1.29
N GLY A 33 -10.55 -6.32 1.98
CA GLY A 33 -11.87 -6.72 2.42
C GLY A 33 -12.50 -5.70 3.36
N ASN A 34 -11.71 -5.18 4.30
CA ASN A 34 -12.20 -4.17 5.23
C ASN A 34 -12.59 -2.88 4.53
N LEU A 35 -11.86 -2.48 3.51
CA LEU A 35 -12.21 -1.30 2.73
C LEU A 35 -13.53 -1.50 2.01
N GLN A 36 -13.72 -2.69 1.43
CA GLN A 36 -14.97 -3.00 0.74
C GLN A 36 -16.16 -3.03 1.70
N GLU A 37 -16.01 -3.73 2.83
CA GLU A 37 -17.08 -3.86 3.82
C GLU A 37 -17.35 -2.58 4.57
N GLY A 38 -16.32 -1.76 4.75
CA GLY A 38 -16.45 -0.49 5.45
C GLY A 38 -17.08 0.61 4.62
N GLY A 39 -17.50 0.30 3.39
CA GLY A 39 -18.21 1.26 2.56
C GLY A 39 -17.32 2.25 1.83
N PHE A 40 -16.08 1.89 1.58
CA PHE A 40 -15.24 2.75 0.75
C PHE A 40 -15.89 2.91 -0.62
N ARG A 41 -16.17 4.14 -1.00
CA ARG A 41 -16.92 4.44 -2.23
C ARG A 41 -16.04 4.77 -3.42
N GLY A 42 -14.76 4.90 -3.19
CA GLY A 42 -13.84 5.26 -4.27
C GLY A 42 -13.42 4.06 -5.09
N LYS A 43 -12.52 4.31 -6.02
CA LYS A 43 -11.92 3.26 -6.83
C LYS A 43 -10.90 2.48 -6.02
N LEU A 44 -10.94 1.16 -6.17
CA LEU A 44 -9.99 0.27 -5.48
C LEU A 44 -9.22 -0.54 -6.51
N TRP A 45 -7.94 -0.73 -6.26
CA TRP A 45 -7.11 -1.64 -7.04
C TRP A 45 -6.29 -2.48 -6.08
N ALA A 46 -5.99 -3.70 -6.52
CA ALA A 46 -5.04 -4.56 -5.83
C ALA A 46 -3.75 -4.58 -6.64
N VAL A 47 -2.62 -4.70 -5.96
CA VAL A 47 -1.32 -4.81 -6.63
C VAL A 47 -0.60 -6.00 -6.04
N ASN A 48 -0.23 -6.97 -6.89
CA ASN A 48 0.48 -8.16 -6.45
C ASN A 48 1.31 -8.72 -7.61
N LEU A 49 2.60 -8.90 -7.35
CA LEU A 49 3.55 -9.39 -8.37
C LEU A 49 3.20 -10.75 -8.94
N LYS A 50 2.38 -11.53 -8.24
CA LYS A 50 2.00 -12.86 -8.72
C LYS A 50 1.06 -12.84 -9.91
N GLY A 51 0.54 -11.69 -10.29
CA GLY A 51 -0.21 -11.55 -11.51
C GLY A 51 -1.64 -12.05 -11.47
N TYR A 52 -2.29 -11.93 -10.33
CA TYR A 52 -3.73 -12.23 -10.25
C TYR A 52 -4.51 -11.25 -11.13
N GLU A 53 -5.59 -11.72 -11.73
CA GLU A 53 -6.47 -10.81 -12.47
C GLU A 53 -7.31 -9.97 -11.53
N THR A 54 -7.84 -10.60 -10.49
CA THR A 54 -8.63 -9.91 -9.48
C THR A 54 -8.29 -10.48 -8.10
N VAL A 55 -8.56 -9.68 -7.07
CA VAL A 55 -8.47 -10.10 -5.68
C VAL A 55 -9.77 -9.66 -5.03
N PHE A 56 -10.58 -10.62 -4.57
CA PHE A 56 -11.92 -10.36 -4.02
C PHE A 56 -12.75 -9.47 -4.94
N GLY A 57 -12.66 -9.73 -6.24
CA GLY A 57 -13.43 -8.98 -7.23
C GLY A 57 -12.85 -7.63 -7.61
N VAL A 58 -11.74 -7.23 -7.01
CA VAL A 58 -11.07 -5.96 -7.32
C VAL A 58 -9.99 -6.20 -8.37
N ASP A 59 -9.95 -5.36 -9.39
CA ASP A 59 -8.94 -5.48 -10.43
C ASP A 59 -7.53 -5.45 -9.84
N CYS A 60 -6.69 -6.34 -10.31
CA CYS A 60 -5.34 -6.48 -9.80
C CYS A 60 -4.32 -6.26 -10.91
N VAL A 61 -3.27 -5.51 -10.60
CA VAL A 61 -2.12 -5.33 -11.49
C VAL A 61 -0.87 -5.80 -10.78
N ARG A 62 0.21 -5.98 -11.53
CA ARG A 62 1.46 -6.51 -10.97
C ARG A 62 2.33 -5.46 -10.30
N THR A 63 2.37 -4.27 -10.87
CA THR A 63 3.21 -3.19 -10.37
C THR A 63 2.47 -1.88 -10.43
N VAL A 64 3.04 -0.88 -9.74
CA VAL A 64 2.43 0.45 -9.70
C VAL A 64 2.29 1.06 -11.10
N ASP A 65 3.24 0.75 -11.99
CA ASP A 65 3.22 1.31 -13.34
C ASP A 65 2.01 0.87 -14.15
N GLU A 66 1.41 -0.23 -13.79
CA GLU A 66 0.26 -0.78 -14.51
C GLU A 66 -1.08 -0.23 -14.02
N LEU A 67 -1.06 0.57 -12.96
CA LEU A 67 -2.30 1.19 -12.47
C LEU A 67 -2.85 2.16 -13.53
N PRO A 68 -4.17 2.16 -13.75
CA PRO A 68 -4.75 3.03 -14.78
C PRO A 68 -4.71 4.51 -14.45
N GLU A 69 -4.54 4.84 -13.18
CA GLU A 69 -4.40 6.23 -12.74
C GLU A 69 -3.66 6.27 -11.42
N VAL A 70 -3.23 7.45 -11.01
CA VAL A 70 -2.52 7.62 -9.75
C VAL A 70 -3.53 7.55 -8.60
N PRO A 71 -3.41 6.57 -7.70
CA PRO A 71 -4.32 6.51 -6.56
C PRO A 71 -4.02 7.62 -5.56
N ASP A 72 -5.07 8.08 -4.87
CA ASP A 72 -4.90 9.06 -3.81
C ASP A 72 -4.14 8.46 -2.63
N LEU A 73 -4.38 7.19 -2.34
CA LEU A 73 -3.78 6.51 -1.20
C LEU A 73 -3.23 5.16 -1.63
N ALA A 74 -2.01 4.86 -1.22
CA ALA A 74 -1.44 3.54 -1.34
C ALA A 74 -1.39 2.90 0.05
N VAL A 75 -1.95 1.71 0.19
CA VAL A 75 -1.86 0.94 1.42
C VAL A 75 -0.88 -0.19 1.16
N VAL A 76 0.26 -0.16 1.84
CA VAL A 76 1.36 -1.08 1.56
C VAL A 76 1.38 -2.20 2.58
N CYS A 77 1.09 -3.41 2.13
CA CYS A 77 1.09 -4.62 2.94
C CYS A 77 2.10 -5.64 2.42
N SER A 78 3.01 -5.19 1.58
CA SER A 78 4.06 -6.03 1.01
C SER A 78 5.13 -6.36 2.05
N PRO A 79 6.01 -7.35 1.80
CA PRO A 79 7.12 -7.62 2.72
C PRO A 79 7.95 -6.38 2.99
N ILE A 80 8.33 -6.20 4.24
CA ILE A 80 8.98 -4.98 4.71
C ILE A 80 10.28 -4.68 3.97
N GLU A 81 10.98 -5.72 3.53
CA GLU A 81 12.27 -5.55 2.85
C GLU A 81 12.15 -4.76 1.54
N GLY A 82 11.04 -4.88 0.87
CA GLY A 82 10.81 -4.16 -0.39
C GLY A 82 10.15 -2.80 -0.25
N VAL A 83 9.73 -2.43 0.94
CA VAL A 83 8.93 -1.22 1.14
C VAL A 83 9.68 0.07 0.80
N PRO A 84 10.94 0.29 1.22
CA PRO A 84 11.62 1.53 0.86
C PRO A 84 11.69 1.77 -0.66
N LYS A 85 11.95 0.70 -1.41
CA LYS A 85 12.02 0.80 -2.87
C LYS A 85 10.66 1.08 -3.47
N LEU A 86 9.62 0.46 -2.93
CA LEU A 86 8.26 0.68 -3.38
C LEU A 86 7.81 2.12 -3.10
N ILE A 87 8.15 2.67 -1.93
CA ILE A 87 7.80 4.05 -1.59
C ILE A 87 8.41 5.03 -2.59
N LYS A 88 9.65 4.77 -3.00
CA LYS A 88 10.28 5.60 -4.05
C LYS A 88 9.50 5.55 -5.36
N LYS A 89 9.10 4.35 -5.76
CA LYS A 89 8.32 4.18 -6.99
C LYS A 89 6.98 4.89 -6.90
N LEU A 90 6.32 4.80 -5.75
CA LEU A 90 5.04 5.47 -5.53
C LEU A 90 5.20 6.98 -5.67
N GLY A 91 6.25 7.53 -5.09
CA GLY A 91 6.53 8.95 -5.22
C GLY A 91 6.75 9.38 -6.65
N LYS A 92 7.50 8.60 -7.42
CA LYS A 92 7.74 8.89 -8.83
C LYS A 92 6.46 8.79 -9.65
N PHE A 93 5.58 7.87 -9.30
CA PHE A 93 4.31 7.70 -10.00
C PHE A 93 3.33 8.84 -9.69
N GLY A 94 3.58 9.57 -8.60
CA GLY A 94 2.76 10.71 -8.22
C GLY A 94 1.83 10.48 -7.04
N VAL A 95 1.96 9.35 -6.35
CA VAL A 95 1.14 9.06 -5.17
C VAL A 95 1.53 10.00 -4.03
N LYS A 96 0.54 10.64 -3.43
CA LYS A 96 0.76 11.66 -2.40
C LYS A 96 0.66 11.14 -0.98
N ALA A 97 -0.02 10.03 -0.77
CA ALA A 97 -0.20 9.49 0.58
C ALA A 97 -0.01 7.98 0.57
N ALA A 98 0.70 7.47 1.54
CA ALA A 98 0.92 6.04 1.69
C ALA A 98 0.83 5.64 3.15
N LEU A 99 0.15 4.53 3.39
CA LEU A 99 0.04 3.93 4.72
C LEU A 99 0.72 2.58 4.67
N VAL A 100 1.75 2.38 5.50
CA VAL A 100 2.51 1.14 5.50
C VAL A 100 2.07 0.26 6.66
N LEU A 101 1.54 -0.90 6.34
CA LEU A 101 1.03 -1.86 7.32
C LEU A 101 1.74 -3.21 7.23
N SER A 102 3.02 -3.19 6.84
CA SER A 102 3.79 -4.42 6.69
C SER A 102 3.92 -5.16 8.02
N GLY A 103 3.53 -6.44 8.01
CA GLY A 103 3.65 -7.28 9.20
C GLY A 103 5.09 -7.43 9.68
N GLY A 104 6.05 -7.39 8.75
CA GLY A 104 7.46 -7.46 9.09
C GLY A 104 7.92 -6.36 10.05
N ALA A 105 7.24 -5.22 10.04
CA ALA A 105 7.56 -4.13 10.94
C ALA A 105 7.34 -4.51 12.40
N TYR A 106 6.42 -5.42 12.65
CA TYR A 106 6.19 -5.94 14.01
C TYR A 106 7.24 -6.96 14.40
N LEU A 107 7.62 -7.79 13.47
CA LEU A 107 8.61 -8.83 13.75
C LEU A 107 9.96 -8.24 14.05
N ASP A 108 10.27 -7.11 13.45
CA ASP A 108 11.56 -6.45 13.60
C ASP A 108 11.71 -5.69 14.91
N ARG A 109 10.65 -5.55 15.67
CA ARG A 109 10.69 -4.70 16.86
C ARG A 109 11.68 -5.14 17.92
N GLU A 110 12.07 -6.38 17.88
CA GLU A 110 13.01 -6.93 18.85
C GLU A 110 14.45 -6.76 18.45
N GLU A 111 14.70 -6.33 17.24
CA GLU A 111 16.01 -6.26 16.67
C GLU A 111 16.44 -4.83 16.39
N GLY A 112 17.74 -4.62 16.37
CA GLY A 112 18.25 -3.31 15.97
C GLY A 112 17.91 -2.94 14.54
N SER A 113 17.74 -3.92 13.67
CA SER A 113 17.40 -3.69 12.27
C SER A 113 16.05 -3.00 12.08
N LYS A 114 15.16 -3.14 13.03
CA LYS A 114 13.87 -2.50 12.99
C LYS A 114 13.97 -0.99 12.77
N GLY A 115 14.82 -0.34 13.55
CA GLY A 115 14.99 1.09 13.41
C GLY A 115 15.56 1.47 12.07
N SER A 116 16.53 0.69 11.58
CA SER A 116 17.14 0.92 10.28
C SER A 116 16.12 0.83 9.15
N ILE A 117 15.24 -0.16 9.18
CA ILE A 117 14.23 -0.32 8.15
C ILE A 117 13.25 0.85 8.17
N ARG A 118 12.80 1.24 9.36
CA ARG A 118 11.90 2.38 9.50
C ARG A 118 12.52 3.67 8.99
N GLN A 119 13.80 3.88 9.28
CA GLN A 119 14.49 5.05 8.79
C GLN A 119 14.53 5.10 7.27
N ARG A 120 14.79 3.95 6.64
CA ARG A 120 14.81 3.88 5.19
C ARG A 120 13.45 4.17 4.58
N MET A 121 12.37 3.71 5.22
CA MET A 121 11.02 4.00 4.76
C MET A 121 10.73 5.49 4.83
N LEU A 122 11.10 6.13 5.93
CA LEU A 122 10.89 7.57 6.08
C LEU A 122 11.69 8.37 5.07
N GLN A 123 12.93 7.98 4.82
CA GLN A 123 13.75 8.63 3.82
C GLN A 123 13.17 8.47 2.42
N ALA A 124 12.66 7.29 2.10
CA ALA A 124 12.08 7.03 0.79
C ALA A 124 10.79 7.84 0.57
N ALA A 125 10.04 8.11 1.63
CA ALA A 125 8.78 8.85 1.54
C ALA A 125 8.98 10.36 1.40
N ARG A 126 10.17 10.84 1.73
CA ARG A 126 10.48 12.26 1.56
C ARG A 126 10.87 12.55 0.14
#